data_7933f001dd0d9d4c72509907704f8311
#
_entry.id   7933f001dd0d9d4c72509907704f8311
#
_cell.length_a   1.000
_cell.length_b   1.000
_cell.length_c   1.000
_cell.angle_alpha   90.00
_cell.angle_beta   90.00
_cell.angle_gamma   90.00
#
_symmetry.space_group_name_H-M   'P 1'
#
loop_
_entity.id
_entity.type
_entity.pdbx_description
1 polymer ?
#
loop_
_entity_poly.entity_id
_entity_poly.type
_entity_poly.pdbx_seq_one_letter_code
_entity_poly.pdbx_strand_id
1 'polypeptide(L)'
;MTPVEQVTGFPECLEGRVKTLHPAVHAGILADRRKPDHLERIKDLGIAPIDLVVVNLYPFTGTVASGAPFDACVEQIDIGGPAMVRAAAKNHPTVAVVTDPARYGEVARAVADGGFTLAARRALAAAAFAHTAAYDAAVATWLAEQIEADAAAGDESDAAGAGPAGAGPSAPPAYIGVGYQRLAALRYGENPHQRAAVYTLPGSRGGVANARQIHGKAMSYNNYTDTDAALRAAYDHDAVAVAVVKHANPCGIAVSAAGDVAEAHRRAHACDPVSAYGGVIAANATVTADMARQIKPIFTEVVAAPAFEDEAVQILSAKKNLRLLVVEPPAREGYEIKQVTGGAVIQERDTYQAGDADPATWRLVAGEAADAATLADLSFAWRTIRSVRSNAILLARDGATVGVGMGQVNRVDSCRLAVERANTLGLRSTGDAAGGRRKQEDRGSGAERGAVGGADATEVLAAAPPERARGAVAASDAFFPFADGLQVLIDAGVRAVVQPGGSIRDGEVIEAAKAAGVTMYLTGARHFAH
;
A
#
# COMPACT_ATOMS: atom_id res chain seq x y z
N MET A 1 23.95 31.38 -28.19
CA MET A 1 22.63 31.20 -27.58
C MET A 1 21.81 32.43 -27.89
N THR A 2 20.63 32.30 -28.50
CA THR A 2 19.76 33.41 -28.91
C THR A 2 18.62 33.55 -27.91
N PRO A 3 18.48 34.69 -27.22
CA PRO A 3 17.35 34.94 -26.32
C PRO A 3 16.00 34.89 -27.04
N VAL A 4 14.94 34.52 -26.38
CA VAL A 4 13.59 34.39 -26.97
C VAL A 4 13.09 35.73 -27.51
N GLU A 5 13.37 36.83 -26.82
CA GLU A 5 13.03 38.19 -27.24
C GLU A 5 13.66 38.60 -28.59
N GLN A 6 14.83 38.06 -28.90
CA GLN A 6 15.45 38.26 -30.23
C GLN A 6 14.78 37.44 -31.33
N VAL A 7 14.21 36.26 -30.97
CA VAL A 7 13.47 35.42 -31.91
C VAL A 7 12.07 35.98 -32.17
N THR A 8 11.46 36.56 -31.16
CA THR A 8 10.09 37.04 -31.23
C THR A 8 9.98 38.51 -31.61
N GLY A 9 11.04 39.31 -31.39
CA GLY A 9 10.99 40.75 -31.47
C GLY A 9 10.10 41.40 -30.39
N PHE A 10 9.70 40.63 -29.36
CA PHE A 10 8.82 41.04 -28.29
C PHE A 10 9.53 40.91 -26.94
N PRO A 11 9.56 41.98 -26.11
CA PRO A 11 10.20 41.92 -24.81
C PRO A 11 9.44 41.00 -23.84
N GLU A 12 10.15 40.40 -22.90
CA GLU A 12 9.55 39.71 -21.78
C GLU A 12 8.69 40.70 -20.99
N CYS A 13 7.46 40.28 -20.62
CA CYS A 13 6.54 41.13 -19.89
C CYS A 13 5.79 40.33 -18.81
N LEU A 14 5.09 41.05 -17.90
CA LEU A 14 4.33 40.48 -16.82
C LEU A 14 5.16 39.52 -15.94
N GLU A 15 6.39 39.98 -15.58
CA GLU A 15 7.30 39.22 -14.70
C GLU A 15 7.66 37.82 -15.25
N GLY A 16 7.70 37.66 -16.59
CA GLY A 16 8.03 36.41 -17.25
C GLY A 16 6.83 35.50 -17.58
N ARG A 17 5.61 35.85 -17.19
CA ARG A 17 4.43 35.06 -17.53
C ARG A 17 4.16 34.97 -19.03
N VAL A 18 4.59 35.99 -19.81
CA VAL A 18 4.52 36.01 -21.29
C VAL A 18 5.93 36.14 -21.86
N LYS A 19 6.45 35.06 -22.39
CA LYS A 19 7.79 34.96 -22.97
C LYS A 19 7.79 34.11 -24.23
N THR A 20 7.36 32.85 -24.12
CA THR A 20 7.35 31.87 -25.21
C THR A 20 5.99 31.74 -25.91
N LEU A 21 4.94 32.36 -25.38
CA LEU A 21 3.59 32.35 -25.95
C LEU A 21 3.51 33.36 -27.11
N HIS A 22 4.22 33.09 -28.16
CA HIS A 22 4.35 33.99 -29.33
C HIS A 22 4.19 33.21 -30.64
N PRO A 23 3.48 33.77 -31.65
CA PRO A 23 3.26 33.07 -32.92
C PRO A 23 4.57 32.65 -33.62
N ALA A 24 5.65 33.41 -33.54
CA ALA A 24 6.93 33.04 -34.14
C ALA A 24 7.52 31.74 -33.54
N VAL A 25 7.40 31.54 -32.20
CA VAL A 25 7.86 30.34 -31.53
C VAL A 25 6.98 29.15 -31.93
N HIS A 26 5.67 29.31 -31.82
CA HIS A 26 4.74 28.21 -32.09
C HIS A 26 4.65 27.86 -33.59
N ALA A 27 4.79 28.81 -34.50
CA ALA A 27 4.87 28.53 -35.95
C ALA A 27 6.13 27.71 -36.28
N GLY A 28 7.28 28.08 -35.70
CA GLY A 28 8.51 27.30 -35.87
C GLY A 28 8.39 25.86 -35.39
N ILE A 29 7.67 25.63 -34.28
CA ILE A 29 7.41 24.29 -33.72
C ILE A 29 6.35 23.52 -34.53
N LEU A 30 5.26 24.17 -34.95
CA LEU A 30 4.08 23.52 -35.54
C LEU A 30 4.14 23.36 -37.06
N ALA A 31 5.11 24.02 -37.76
CA ALA A 31 5.26 23.86 -39.19
C ALA A 31 5.57 22.40 -39.55
N ASP A 32 4.60 21.73 -40.21
CA ASP A 32 4.77 20.38 -40.71
C ASP A 32 5.61 20.40 -41.99
N ARG A 33 6.87 20.00 -41.91
CA ARG A 33 7.84 20.04 -43.02
C ARG A 33 7.51 19.09 -44.16
N ARG A 34 6.52 18.22 -44.01
CA ARG A 34 6.01 17.38 -45.08
C ARG A 34 5.06 18.13 -46.01
N LYS A 35 4.67 19.37 -45.61
CA LYS A 35 3.77 20.24 -46.37
C LYS A 35 4.56 21.43 -46.92
N PRO A 36 4.74 21.57 -48.26
CA PRO A 36 5.47 22.65 -48.86
C PRO A 36 4.93 24.03 -48.53
N ASP A 37 3.60 24.17 -48.48
CA ASP A 37 2.90 25.41 -48.12
C ASP A 37 3.23 25.90 -46.71
N HIS A 38 3.44 24.97 -45.76
CA HIS A 38 3.88 25.36 -44.41
C HIS A 38 5.32 25.91 -44.42
N LEU A 39 6.21 25.28 -45.18
CA LEU A 39 7.61 25.76 -45.28
C LEU A 39 7.71 27.12 -45.97
N GLU A 40 6.95 27.30 -47.05
CA GLU A 40 6.88 28.60 -47.75
C GLU A 40 6.36 29.69 -46.80
N ARG A 41 5.27 29.40 -46.08
CA ARG A 41 4.64 30.37 -45.18
C ARG A 41 5.54 30.80 -44.03
N ILE A 42 6.23 29.87 -43.34
CA ILE A 42 7.17 30.28 -42.27
C ILE A 42 8.39 31.03 -42.83
N LYS A 43 8.84 30.69 -44.03
CA LYS A 43 9.90 31.41 -44.74
C LYS A 43 9.47 32.85 -45.02
N ASP A 44 8.27 33.09 -45.56
CA ASP A 44 7.73 34.43 -45.83
C ASP A 44 7.63 35.27 -44.57
N LEU A 45 7.38 34.64 -43.44
CA LEU A 45 7.30 35.29 -42.12
C LEU A 45 8.67 35.43 -41.44
N GLY A 46 9.75 35.01 -42.09
CA GLY A 46 11.11 35.06 -41.50
C GLY A 46 11.29 34.14 -40.28
N ILE A 47 10.46 33.08 -40.16
CA ILE A 47 10.50 32.15 -39.01
C ILE A 47 11.32 30.92 -39.36
N ALA A 48 12.31 30.61 -38.53
CA ALA A 48 13.08 29.38 -38.65
C ALA A 48 12.31 28.17 -38.09
N PRO A 49 12.33 26.99 -38.78
CA PRO A 49 11.74 25.76 -38.23
C PRO A 49 12.56 25.27 -37.04
N ILE A 50 11.87 24.70 -36.07
CA ILE A 50 12.48 24.13 -34.85
C ILE A 50 12.50 22.59 -34.98
N ASP A 51 13.68 21.99 -34.72
CA ASP A 51 13.90 20.54 -34.80
C ASP A 51 13.72 19.81 -33.48
N LEU A 52 14.02 20.51 -32.39
CA LEU A 52 14.06 19.96 -31.06
C LEU A 52 13.52 20.97 -30.05
N VAL A 53 12.63 20.50 -29.19
CA VAL A 53 12.12 21.25 -28.03
C VAL A 53 12.51 20.49 -26.77
N VAL A 54 13.23 21.16 -25.87
CA VAL A 54 13.60 20.63 -24.54
C VAL A 54 13.02 21.56 -23.50
N VAL A 55 12.10 21.05 -22.69
CA VAL A 55 11.39 21.84 -21.68
C VAL A 55 11.23 21.04 -20.40
N ASN A 56 11.70 21.60 -19.30
CA ASN A 56 11.37 21.17 -17.96
C ASN A 56 10.30 22.12 -17.41
N LEU A 57 9.14 21.57 -17.01
CA LEU A 57 8.07 22.37 -16.41
C LEU A 57 8.48 22.89 -15.02
N TYR A 58 7.85 23.94 -14.57
CA TYR A 58 8.04 24.44 -13.20
C TYR A 58 7.72 23.37 -12.17
N PRO A 59 8.43 23.34 -11.01
CA PRO A 59 8.33 22.26 -10.03
C PRO A 59 7.08 22.40 -9.12
N PHE A 60 5.90 22.51 -9.71
CA PHE A 60 4.63 22.76 -9.02
C PHE A 60 4.41 21.79 -7.84
N THR A 61 4.49 20.49 -8.09
CA THR A 61 4.29 19.47 -7.04
C THR A 61 5.32 19.56 -5.91
N GLY A 62 6.56 19.94 -6.24
CA GLY A 62 7.61 20.17 -5.25
C GLY A 62 7.33 21.40 -4.37
N THR A 63 6.79 22.46 -4.97
CA THR A 63 6.41 23.69 -4.28
C THR A 63 5.23 23.43 -3.33
N VAL A 64 4.21 22.73 -3.79
CA VAL A 64 3.08 22.29 -2.94
C VAL A 64 3.59 21.44 -1.77
N ALA A 65 4.42 20.44 -2.04
CA ALA A 65 4.97 19.54 -1.02
C ALA A 65 5.89 20.25 0.01
N SER A 66 6.41 21.43 -0.32
CA SER A 66 7.20 22.25 0.64
C SER A 66 6.33 23.04 1.63
N GLY A 67 4.99 23.02 1.48
CA GLY A 67 4.08 23.83 2.29
C GLY A 67 4.09 25.31 1.93
N ALA A 68 4.45 25.67 0.68
CA ALA A 68 4.46 27.05 0.23
C ALA A 68 3.05 27.69 0.26
N PRO A 69 2.93 29.02 0.46
CA PRO A 69 1.64 29.72 0.42
C PRO A 69 0.91 29.53 -0.93
N PHE A 70 -0.42 29.66 -0.92
CA PHE A 70 -1.28 29.47 -2.09
C PHE A 70 -0.78 30.23 -3.33
N ASP A 71 -0.54 31.54 -3.21
CA ASP A 71 -0.09 32.38 -4.32
C ASP A 71 1.27 31.93 -4.87
N ALA A 72 2.18 31.45 -4.01
CA ALA A 72 3.47 30.92 -4.44
C ALA A 72 3.32 29.62 -5.22
N CYS A 73 2.34 28.78 -4.87
CA CYS A 73 2.00 27.58 -5.63
C CYS A 73 1.39 27.97 -7.00
N VAL A 74 0.49 28.95 -7.03
CA VAL A 74 -0.12 29.47 -8.28
C VAL A 74 0.95 29.99 -9.23
N GLU A 75 1.96 30.72 -8.74
CA GLU A 75 3.08 31.19 -9.58
C GLU A 75 3.93 30.07 -10.20
N GLN A 76 3.83 28.85 -9.67
CA GLN A 76 4.49 27.67 -10.25
C GLN A 76 3.63 26.91 -11.26
N ILE A 77 2.44 27.44 -11.61
CA ILE A 77 1.62 26.88 -12.70
C ILE A 77 2.19 27.37 -14.03
N ASP A 78 2.92 26.48 -14.70
CA ASP A 78 3.59 26.76 -15.98
C ASP A 78 2.55 26.77 -17.12
N ILE A 79 2.48 27.87 -17.86
CA ILE A 79 1.59 28.03 -19.02
C ILE A 79 2.37 27.84 -20.33
N GLY A 80 3.52 28.47 -20.44
CA GLY A 80 4.32 28.49 -21.67
C GLY A 80 4.99 27.14 -21.96
N GLY A 81 5.50 26.47 -20.95
CA GLY A 81 6.13 25.16 -21.05
C GLY A 81 5.19 24.10 -21.62
N PRO A 82 4.03 23.83 -21.00
CA PRO A 82 3.03 22.89 -21.53
C PRO A 82 2.59 23.22 -22.95
N ALA A 83 2.41 24.50 -23.29
CA ALA A 83 2.04 24.92 -24.63
C ALA A 83 3.07 24.49 -25.68
N MET A 84 4.36 24.74 -25.44
CA MET A 84 5.46 24.33 -26.32
C MET A 84 5.60 22.81 -26.40
N VAL A 85 5.51 22.12 -25.27
CA VAL A 85 5.61 20.66 -25.19
C VAL A 85 4.51 20.00 -26.02
N ARG A 86 3.25 20.45 -25.87
CA ARG A 86 2.11 19.94 -26.62
C ARG A 86 2.18 20.24 -28.10
N ALA A 87 2.67 21.45 -28.49
CA ALA A 87 2.88 21.81 -29.87
C ALA A 87 3.92 20.89 -30.54
N ALA A 88 5.07 20.69 -29.91
CA ALA A 88 6.13 19.82 -30.40
C ALA A 88 5.70 18.34 -30.48
N ALA A 89 5.02 17.84 -29.44
CA ALA A 89 4.47 16.49 -29.42
C ALA A 89 3.45 16.24 -30.55
N LYS A 90 2.57 17.22 -30.82
CA LYS A 90 1.64 17.17 -31.96
C LYS A 90 2.39 17.07 -33.28
N ASN A 91 3.47 17.84 -33.44
CA ASN A 91 4.28 17.87 -34.66
C ASN A 91 5.45 16.86 -34.64
N HIS A 92 5.32 15.74 -33.91
CA HIS A 92 6.34 14.69 -33.83
C HIS A 92 6.84 14.15 -35.19
N PRO A 93 6.10 14.26 -36.33
CA PRO A 93 6.67 13.86 -37.60
C PRO A 93 7.93 14.60 -37.95
N THR A 94 8.09 15.84 -37.48
CA THR A 94 9.22 16.72 -37.84
C THR A 94 9.99 17.27 -36.64
N VAL A 95 9.40 17.24 -35.42
CA VAL A 95 10.01 17.80 -34.21
C VAL A 95 10.19 16.71 -33.14
N ALA A 96 11.33 16.73 -32.48
CA ALA A 96 11.54 15.95 -31.25
C ALA A 96 11.20 16.81 -30.04
N VAL A 97 10.62 16.19 -28.99
CA VAL A 97 10.32 16.86 -27.72
C VAL A 97 10.86 16.06 -26.55
N VAL A 98 11.59 16.71 -25.65
CA VAL A 98 12.19 16.06 -24.46
C VAL A 98 11.79 16.85 -23.22
N THR A 99 11.18 16.15 -22.25
CA THR A 99 10.67 16.71 -21.00
C THR A 99 11.37 16.14 -19.77
N ASP A 100 12.30 15.18 -19.95
CA ASP A 100 12.99 14.50 -18.88
C ASP A 100 14.50 14.72 -18.98
N PRO A 101 15.14 15.36 -17.98
CA PRO A 101 16.59 15.57 -17.93
C PRO A 101 17.42 14.29 -18.02
N ALA A 102 16.90 13.15 -17.54
CA ALA A 102 17.58 11.86 -17.63
C ALA A 102 17.84 11.43 -19.09
N ARG A 103 17.12 12.01 -20.05
CA ARG A 103 17.26 11.73 -21.49
C ARG A 103 18.23 12.66 -22.24
N TYR A 104 18.88 13.61 -21.57
CA TYR A 104 19.80 14.56 -22.26
C TYR A 104 20.98 13.85 -22.93
N GLY A 105 21.48 12.74 -22.35
CA GLY A 105 22.50 11.94 -23.02
C GLY A 105 22.02 11.27 -24.31
N GLU A 106 20.72 10.94 -24.42
CA GLU A 106 20.09 10.45 -25.65
C GLU A 106 19.98 11.55 -26.69
N VAL A 107 19.64 12.77 -26.27
CA VAL A 107 19.62 13.96 -27.16
C VAL A 107 20.98 14.20 -27.78
N ALA A 108 22.05 14.22 -26.98
CA ALA A 108 23.40 14.45 -27.46
C ALA A 108 23.83 13.44 -28.53
N ARG A 109 23.51 12.14 -28.30
CA ARG A 109 23.78 11.08 -29.30
C ARG A 109 22.94 11.27 -30.57
N ALA A 110 21.64 11.52 -30.42
CA ALA A 110 20.74 11.69 -31.55
C ALA A 110 21.16 12.89 -32.43
N VAL A 111 21.64 13.99 -31.82
CA VAL A 111 22.17 15.16 -32.59
C VAL A 111 23.42 14.76 -33.36
N ALA A 112 24.35 14.00 -32.78
CA ALA A 112 25.55 13.52 -33.47
C ALA A 112 25.23 12.56 -34.62
N ASP A 113 24.15 11.75 -34.49
CA ASP A 113 23.71 10.77 -35.48
C ASP A 113 22.76 11.35 -36.55
N GLY A 114 22.57 12.68 -36.60
CA GLY A 114 21.72 13.36 -37.59
C GLY A 114 20.24 13.47 -37.19
N GLY A 115 19.88 13.24 -35.95
CA GLY A 115 18.57 13.46 -35.38
C GLY A 115 17.84 12.18 -34.91
N PHE A 116 16.70 12.39 -34.29
CA PHE A 116 15.85 11.27 -33.85
C PHE A 116 15.11 10.61 -35.01
N THR A 117 14.98 9.30 -34.98
CA THR A 117 14.11 8.57 -35.91
C THR A 117 12.62 8.91 -35.67
N LEU A 118 11.76 8.68 -36.66
CA LEU A 118 10.31 8.89 -36.50
C LEU A 118 9.73 8.05 -35.34
N ALA A 119 10.20 6.82 -35.15
CA ALA A 119 9.77 5.96 -34.06
C ALA A 119 10.16 6.55 -32.69
N ALA A 120 11.39 7.06 -32.58
CA ALA A 120 11.86 7.74 -31.37
C ALA A 120 11.05 9.03 -31.10
N ARG A 121 10.80 9.87 -32.11
CA ARG A 121 9.97 11.07 -31.95
C ARG A 121 8.54 10.75 -31.51
N ARG A 122 7.93 9.65 -32.02
CA ARG A 122 6.61 9.20 -31.55
C ARG A 122 6.63 8.78 -30.07
N ALA A 123 7.66 8.07 -29.64
CA ALA A 123 7.81 7.68 -28.24
C ALA A 123 8.02 8.90 -27.32
N LEU A 124 8.84 9.87 -27.76
CA LEU A 124 9.03 11.15 -27.08
C LEU A 124 7.73 11.95 -26.98
N ALA A 125 6.96 12.02 -28.05
CA ALA A 125 5.67 12.71 -28.07
C ALA A 125 4.64 12.08 -27.11
N ALA A 126 4.59 10.75 -27.06
CA ALA A 126 3.73 10.04 -26.10
C ALA A 126 4.17 10.35 -24.65
N ALA A 127 5.46 10.35 -24.37
CA ALA A 127 5.99 10.71 -23.06
C ALA A 127 5.69 12.17 -22.69
N ALA A 128 5.80 13.09 -23.65
CA ALA A 128 5.50 14.52 -23.47
C ALA A 128 4.02 14.77 -23.15
N PHE A 129 3.09 14.09 -23.85
CA PHE A 129 1.66 14.16 -23.49
C PHE A 129 1.36 13.55 -22.13
N ALA A 130 1.99 12.45 -21.76
CA ALA A 130 1.84 11.87 -20.43
C ALA A 130 2.35 12.83 -19.34
N HIS A 131 3.47 13.51 -19.60
CA HIS A 131 4.06 14.48 -18.68
C HIS A 131 3.13 15.68 -18.44
N THR A 132 2.58 16.30 -19.52
CA THR A 132 1.64 17.43 -19.38
C THR A 132 0.31 16.99 -18.74
N ALA A 133 -0.20 15.79 -19.05
CA ALA A 133 -1.41 15.25 -18.43
C ALA A 133 -1.23 15.03 -16.92
N ALA A 134 -0.09 14.49 -16.50
CA ALA A 134 0.20 14.32 -15.08
C ALA A 134 0.37 15.66 -14.35
N TYR A 135 0.98 16.64 -15.03
CA TYR A 135 1.12 18.00 -14.51
C TYR A 135 -0.23 18.67 -14.30
N ASP A 136 -1.09 18.68 -15.32
CA ASP A 136 -2.43 19.27 -15.25
C ASP A 136 -3.31 18.56 -14.21
N ALA A 137 -3.19 17.23 -14.09
CA ALA A 137 -3.90 16.45 -13.08
C ALA A 137 -3.49 16.86 -11.65
N ALA A 138 -2.19 17.09 -11.42
CA ALA A 138 -1.70 17.55 -10.12
C ALA A 138 -2.21 18.95 -9.77
N VAL A 139 -2.18 19.87 -10.74
CA VAL A 139 -2.72 21.24 -10.55
C VAL A 139 -4.21 21.20 -10.24
N ALA A 140 -4.98 20.44 -11.04
CA ALA A 140 -6.43 20.36 -10.88
C ALA A 140 -6.83 19.73 -9.54
N THR A 141 -6.13 18.67 -9.11
CA THR A 141 -6.40 18.04 -7.82
C THR A 141 -6.09 19.01 -6.67
N TRP A 142 -4.93 19.64 -6.68
CA TRP A 142 -4.55 20.61 -5.66
C TRP A 142 -5.55 21.79 -5.55
N LEU A 143 -5.96 22.38 -6.69
CA LEU A 143 -6.96 23.48 -6.68
C LEU A 143 -8.30 23.01 -6.12
N ALA A 144 -8.75 21.79 -6.45
CA ALA A 144 -9.97 21.24 -5.91
C ALA A 144 -9.89 21.07 -4.37
N GLU A 145 -8.75 20.56 -3.86
CA GLU A 145 -8.51 20.44 -2.42
C GLU A 145 -8.51 21.79 -1.70
N GLN A 146 -7.94 22.85 -2.32
CA GLN A 146 -7.98 24.22 -1.74
C GLN A 146 -9.40 24.76 -1.66
N ILE A 147 -10.22 24.56 -2.71
CA ILE A 147 -11.61 25.00 -2.73
C ILE A 147 -12.44 24.32 -1.63
N GLU A 148 -12.27 23.01 -1.44
CA GLU A 148 -12.98 22.28 -0.39
C GLU A 148 -12.51 22.72 1.02
N ALA A 149 -11.21 22.99 1.19
CA ALA A 149 -10.68 23.51 2.45
C ALA A 149 -11.23 24.90 2.80
N ASP A 150 -11.30 25.79 1.82
CA ASP A 150 -11.87 27.14 1.98
C ASP A 150 -13.37 27.09 2.31
N ALA A 151 -14.12 26.18 1.66
CA ALA A 151 -15.53 25.97 1.93
C ALA A 151 -15.77 25.47 3.36
N ALA A 152 -14.94 24.53 3.84
CA ALA A 152 -15.01 24.03 5.21
C ALA A 152 -14.69 25.12 6.25
N ALA A 153 -13.71 26.00 5.99
CA ALA A 153 -13.36 27.11 6.87
C ALA A 153 -14.41 28.23 6.86
N GLY A 154 -15.11 28.45 5.74
CA GLY A 154 -16.19 29.45 5.61
C GLY A 154 -17.46 29.07 6.37
N ASP A 155 -17.79 27.79 6.44
CA ASP A 155 -18.97 27.27 7.14
C ASP A 155 -18.86 27.41 8.68
N GLU A 156 -17.65 27.43 9.23
CA GLU A 156 -17.41 27.69 10.65
C GLU A 156 -17.69 29.16 11.05
N SER A 157 -17.58 30.14 10.14
CA SER A 157 -17.80 31.55 10.41
C SER A 157 -19.27 31.93 10.49
N ASP A 158 -20.17 31.20 9.81
CA ASP A 158 -21.61 31.42 9.83
C ASP A 158 -22.34 30.59 10.90
N ALA A 159 -21.68 29.61 11.53
CA ALA A 159 -22.25 28.68 12.50
C ALA A 159 -22.36 29.21 13.94
N ALA A 160 -22.12 30.48 14.21
CA ALA A 160 -22.23 31.09 15.55
C ALA A 160 -23.67 31.12 16.14
N GLY A 161 -24.63 30.43 15.53
CA GLY A 161 -26.03 30.37 15.98
C GLY A 161 -26.69 28.99 15.93
N ALA A 162 -26.04 27.96 15.42
CA ALA A 162 -26.59 26.60 15.38
C ALA A 162 -25.82 25.72 16.40
N GLY A 163 -26.55 25.02 17.29
CA GLY A 163 -25.95 24.09 18.26
C GLY A 163 -25.09 22.99 17.60
N PRO A 164 -24.41 22.14 18.35
CA PRO A 164 -23.32 21.28 17.85
C PRO A 164 -23.83 20.16 16.95
N ALA A 165 -24.17 20.52 15.71
CA ALA A 165 -24.23 19.58 14.62
C ALA A 165 -22.83 19.62 13.98
N GLY A 166 -22.01 18.61 14.29
CA GLY A 166 -20.68 18.52 13.76
C GLY A 166 -20.71 18.65 12.23
N ALA A 167 -19.86 19.53 11.69
CA ALA A 167 -19.55 19.52 10.28
C ALA A 167 -19.15 18.09 9.92
N GLY A 168 -19.92 17.43 9.05
CA GLY A 168 -19.57 16.12 8.55
C GLY A 168 -18.22 16.21 7.85
N PRO A 169 -17.46 15.12 7.75
CA PRO A 169 -16.17 15.14 7.05
C PRO A 169 -16.40 15.71 5.64
N SER A 170 -15.54 16.65 5.23
CA SER A 170 -15.60 17.22 3.89
C SER A 170 -15.48 16.08 2.87
N ALA A 171 -16.30 16.11 1.82
CA ALA A 171 -16.24 15.10 0.77
C ALA A 171 -14.84 15.10 0.10
N PRO A 172 -14.39 14.00 -0.50
CA PRO A 172 -13.20 14.02 -1.35
C PRO A 172 -13.35 15.07 -2.46
N PRO A 173 -12.23 15.64 -2.98
CA PRO A 173 -12.27 16.72 -3.97
C PRO A 173 -13.15 16.40 -5.18
N ALA A 174 -13.80 17.41 -5.74
CA ALA A 174 -14.68 17.25 -6.91
C ALA A 174 -13.97 16.65 -8.14
N TYR A 175 -12.65 16.75 -8.21
CA TYR A 175 -11.81 16.15 -9.24
C TYR A 175 -10.55 15.52 -8.62
N ILE A 176 -10.28 14.28 -8.97
CA ILE A 176 -9.02 13.59 -8.65
C ILE A 176 -8.39 13.09 -9.94
N GLY A 177 -7.23 13.62 -10.28
CA GLY A 177 -6.41 13.18 -11.41
C GLY A 177 -5.20 12.41 -10.94
N VAL A 178 -5.01 11.17 -11.42
CA VAL A 178 -3.87 10.32 -11.07
C VAL A 178 -3.11 9.89 -12.31
N GLY A 179 -1.88 10.37 -12.46
CA GLY A 179 -0.99 10.01 -13.54
C GLY A 179 -0.02 8.90 -13.16
N TYR A 180 -0.30 7.66 -13.53
CA TYR A 180 0.61 6.54 -13.30
C TYR A 180 1.65 6.39 -14.40
N GLN A 181 2.92 6.27 -14.02
CA GLN A 181 4.02 5.95 -14.93
C GLN A 181 4.42 4.48 -14.79
N ARG A 182 4.47 3.75 -15.92
CA ARG A 182 4.87 2.35 -15.89
C ARG A 182 6.34 2.21 -15.50
N LEU A 183 6.60 1.53 -14.38
CA LEU A 183 7.94 1.19 -13.91
C LEU A 183 8.49 -0.04 -14.65
N ALA A 184 7.72 -1.13 -14.68
CA ALA A 184 8.12 -2.38 -15.32
C ALA A 184 6.91 -3.20 -15.79
N ALA A 185 7.10 -3.98 -16.85
CA ALA A 185 6.17 -5.04 -17.21
C ALA A 185 6.37 -6.23 -16.28
N LEU A 186 5.28 -6.85 -15.81
CA LEU A 186 5.31 -8.08 -15.03
C LEU A 186 5.13 -9.29 -15.95
N ARG A 187 5.58 -10.46 -15.49
CA ARG A 187 5.47 -11.69 -16.25
C ARG A 187 4.02 -12.02 -16.59
N TYR A 188 3.11 -11.82 -15.64
CA TYR A 188 1.65 -11.93 -15.76
C TYR A 188 1.01 -11.25 -14.55
N GLY A 189 -0.30 -11.14 -14.52
CA GLY A 189 -1.07 -10.57 -13.42
C GLY A 189 -1.26 -11.57 -12.28
N GLU A 190 -2.41 -11.51 -11.64
CA GLU A 190 -2.80 -12.48 -10.62
C GLU A 190 -2.86 -13.89 -11.22
N ASN A 191 -3.32 -14.00 -12.46
CA ASN A 191 -3.38 -15.26 -13.21
C ASN A 191 -2.50 -15.22 -14.47
N PRO A 192 -1.98 -16.36 -14.93
CA PRO A 192 -1.04 -16.44 -16.05
C PRO A 192 -1.51 -15.84 -17.38
N HIS A 193 -2.79 -15.80 -17.63
CA HIS A 193 -3.38 -15.24 -18.86
C HIS A 193 -3.54 -13.71 -18.82
N GLN A 194 -3.38 -13.08 -17.66
CA GLN A 194 -3.55 -11.64 -17.49
C GLN A 194 -2.23 -10.90 -17.74
N ARG A 195 -2.25 -9.91 -18.63
CA ARG A 195 -1.11 -8.99 -18.80
C ARG A 195 -1.09 -8.01 -17.63
N ALA A 196 0.09 -7.73 -17.08
CA ALA A 196 0.26 -6.84 -15.96
C ALA A 196 1.54 -6.02 -16.05
N ALA A 197 1.56 -4.92 -15.32
CA ALA A 197 2.72 -4.09 -15.11
C ALA A 197 2.62 -3.41 -13.74
N VAL A 198 3.74 -3.05 -13.16
CA VAL A 198 3.80 -2.17 -12.00
C VAL A 198 3.95 -0.73 -12.48
N TYR A 199 3.25 0.16 -11.81
CA TYR A 199 3.28 1.60 -12.06
C TYR A 199 3.65 2.33 -10.77
N THR A 200 4.26 3.49 -10.90
CA THR A 200 4.55 4.42 -9.80
C THR A 200 3.86 5.76 -10.05
N LEU A 201 3.64 6.50 -8.99
CA LEU A 201 3.20 7.89 -9.06
C LEU A 201 4.43 8.79 -9.15
N PRO A 202 4.54 9.66 -10.16
CA PRO A 202 5.64 10.62 -10.25
C PRO A 202 5.75 11.45 -8.97
N GLY A 203 6.95 11.53 -8.41
CA GLY A 203 7.20 12.27 -7.18
C GLY A 203 6.84 11.55 -5.88
N SER A 204 6.17 10.39 -5.93
CA SER A 204 5.91 9.59 -4.72
C SER A 204 7.20 9.02 -4.14
N ARG A 205 7.23 8.91 -2.81
CA ARG A 205 8.32 8.28 -2.05
C ARG A 205 7.73 7.16 -1.20
N GLY A 206 8.58 6.22 -0.81
CA GLY A 206 8.19 5.10 0.04
C GLY A 206 7.28 4.09 -0.66
N GLY A 207 6.88 3.06 0.08
CA GLY A 207 6.03 1.99 -0.38
C GLY A 207 6.67 1.02 -1.37
N VAL A 208 5.96 -0.07 -1.64
CA VAL A 208 6.49 -1.21 -2.41
C VAL A 208 6.82 -0.89 -3.87
N ALA A 209 6.07 0.04 -4.51
CA ALA A 209 6.31 0.41 -5.90
C ALA A 209 7.65 1.14 -6.10
N ASN A 210 8.13 1.83 -5.07
CA ASN A 210 9.41 2.55 -5.07
C ASN A 210 10.54 1.76 -4.39
N ALA A 211 10.29 0.52 -3.99
CA ALA A 211 11.25 -0.31 -3.28
C ALA A 211 12.49 -0.62 -4.13
N ARG A 212 13.66 -0.57 -3.51
CA ARG A 212 14.91 -1.02 -4.13
C ARG A 212 15.11 -2.51 -3.87
N GLN A 213 14.93 -3.34 -4.89
CA GLN A 213 15.24 -4.76 -4.80
C GLN A 213 16.76 -4.98 -4.83
N ILE A 214 17.31 -5.58 -3.76
CA ILE A 214 18.75 -5.83 -3.62
C ILE A 214 19.14 -7.28 -3.91
N HIS A 215 18.18 -8.22 -3.92
CA HIS A 215 18.41 -9.63 -4.21
C HIS A 215 17.16 -10.32 -4.77
N GLY A 216 17.36 -11.44 -5.45
CA GLY A 216 16.35 -12.41 -5.83
C GLY A 216 15.76 -12.23 -7.22
N LYS A 217 14.71 -13.02 -7.52
CA LYS A 217 13.96 -12.94 -8.77
C LYS A 217 13.14 -11.64 -8.87
N ALA A 218 12.76 -11.26 -10.08
CA ALA A 218 11.78 -10.19 -10.29
C ALA A 218 10.48 -10.44 -9.47
N MET A 219 9.89 -9.34 -9.00
CA MET A 219 8.62 -9.36 -8.28
C MET A 219 7.49 -9.82 -9.21
N SER A 220 6.55 -10.61 -8.69
CA SER A 220 5.29 -10.92 -9.36
C SER A 220 4.20 -9.94 -8.90
N TYR A 221 3.06 -9.92 -9.61
CA TYR A 221 1.87 -9.18 -9.22
C TYR A 221 1.48 -9.47 -7.75
N ASN A 222 1.38 -10.76 -7.39
CA ASN A 222 1.02 -11.16 -6.02
C ASN A 222 2.09 -10.79 -4.99
N ASN A 223 3.38 -10.76 -5.38
CA ASN A 223 4.40 -10.28 -4.46
C ASN A 223 4.22 -8.79 -4.13
N TYR A 224 3.84 -7.95 -5.11
CA TYR A 224 3.54 -6.52 -4.84
C TYR A 224 2.37 -6.36 -3.89
N THR A 225 1.25 -7.05 -4.14
CA THR A 225 0.04 -6.95 -3.31
C THR A 225 0.26 -7.46 -1.89
N ASP A 226 0.92 -8.61 -1.73
CA ASP A 226 1.21 -9.18 -0.42
C ASP A 226 2.24 -8.35 0.35
N THR A 227 3.24 -7.78 -0.35
CA THR A 227 4.24 -6.91 0.28
C THR A 227 3.63 -5.59 0.75
N ASP A 228 2.72 -4.97 -0.02
CA ASP A 228 2.01 -3.77 0.41
C ASP A 228 1.19 -4.03 1.68
N ALA A 229 0.44 -5.12 1.70
CA ALA A 229 -0.33 -5.53 2.88
C ALA A 229 0.58 -5.78 4.11
N ALA A 230 1.73 -6.43 3.91
CA ALA A 230 2.68 -6.70 4.99
C ALA A 230 3.34 -5.41 5.52
N LEU A 231 3.72 -4.48 4.63
CA LEU A 231 4.28 -3.19 5.02
C LEU A 231 3.26 -2.36 5.80
N ARG A 232 2.01 -2.24 5.32
CA ARG A 232 0.95 -1.53 6.03
C ARG A 232 0.77 -2.10 7.43
N ALA A 233 0.69 -3.44 7.55
CA ALA A 233 0.53 -4.12 8.83
C ALA A 233 1.70 -3.87 9.80
N ALA A 234 2.95 -3.90 9.33
CA ALA A 234 4.12 -3.66 10.17
C ALA A 234 4.24 -2.19 10.59
N TYR A 235 3.97 -1.24 9.67
CA TYR A 235 4.07 0.20 9.93
C TYR A 235 2.85 0.78 10.64
N ASP A 236 1.81 -0.01 10.92
CA ASP A 236 0.68 0.39 11.77
C ASP A 236 1.07 0.49 13.25
N HIS A 237 2.22 -0.08 13.61
CA HIS A 237 2.78 -0.07 14.96
C HIS A 237 3.96 0.91 15.09
N ASP A 238 4.02 1.62 16.22
CA ASP A 238 5.12 2.53 16.54
C ASP A 238 6.33 1.77 17.12
N ALA A 239 6.09 0.63 17.79
CA ALA A 239 7.14 -0.28 18.24
C ALA A 239 7.72 -1.09 17.06
N VAL A 240 8.89 -1.72 17.29
CA VAL A 240 9.44 -2.68 16.32
C VAL A 240 8.44 -3.78 16.07
N ALA A 241 8.01 -3.92 14.82
CA ALA A 241 6.96 -4.84 14.40
C ALA A 241 7.38 -5.68 13.18
N VAL A 242 6.91 -6.92 13.15
CA VAL A 242 7.04 -7.82 12.00
C VAL A 242 5.66 -8.37 11.64
N ALA A 243 5.32 -8.31 10.35
CA ALA A 243 4.14 -8.92 9.78
C ALA A 243 4.52 -10.02 8.80
N VAL A 244 3.91 -11.19 8.94
CA VAL A 244 3.97 -12.30 7.99
C VAL A 244 2.63 -12.39 7.28
N VAL A 245 2.63 -12.19 5.96
CA VAL A 245 1.40 -12.04 5.16
C VAL A 245 1.39 -13.03 4.01
N LYS A 246 0.22 -13.53 3.69
CA LYS A 246 -0.03 -14.34 2.49
C LYS A 246 -1.44 -14.10 1.99
N HIS A 247 -1.58 -13.88 0.68
CA HIS A 247 -2.86 -13.54 0.05
C HIS A 247 -3.53 -12.32 0.70
N ALA A 248 -2.72 -11.27 0.93
CA ALA A 248 -3.10 -10.01 1.54
C ALA A 248 -3.77 -10.13 2.94
N ASN A 249 -3.58 -11.25 3.64
CA ASN A 249 -4.01 -11.45 5.02
C ASN A 249 -2.84 -11.83 5.91
N PRO A 250 -2.83 -11.41 7.17
CA PRO A 250 -1.77 -11.78 8.09
C PRO A 250 -1.86 -13.26 8.49
N CYS A 251 -0.73 -13.97 8.32
CA CYS A 251 -0.49 -15.24 8.99
C CYS A 251 -0.15 -14.99 10.47
N GLY A 252 0.49 -13.86 10.75
CA GLY A 252 0.75 -13.39 12.09
C GLY A 252 1.50 -12.06 12.09
N ILE A 253 1.27 -11.29 13.14
CA ILE A 253 1.91 -10.00 13.41
C ILE A 253 2.37 -10.00 14.87
N ALA A 254 3.53 -9.42 15.14
CA ALA A 254 4.00 -9.23 16.51
C ALA A 254 4.85 -7.96 16.63
N VAL A 255 4.83 -7.39 17.83
CA VAL A 255 5.68 -6.28 18.22
C VAL A 255 6.70 -6.74 19.26
N SER A 256 7.87 -6.10 19.30
CA SER A 256 8.85 -6.25 20.39
C SER A 256 8.99 -4.92 21.14
N ALA A 257 8.61 -4.93 22.40
CA ALA A 257 8.82 -3.78 23.30
C ALA A 257 10.31 -3.52 23.57
N ALA A 258 11.15 -4.55 23.46
CA ALA A 258 12.60 -4.45 23.61
C ALA A 258 13.31 -3.94 22.35
N GLY A 259 12.59 -3.74 21.23
CA GLY A 259 13.19 -3.33 19.97
C GLY A 259 13.88 -4.47 19.18
N ASP A 260 13.68 -5.73 19.58
CA ASP A 260 14.27 -6.91 18.94
C ASP A 260 13.39 -7.39 17.76
N VAL A 261 13.87 -7.13 16.54
CA VAL A 261 13.17 -7.54 15.31
C VAL A 261 13.15 -9.07 15.12
N ALA A 262 14.17 -9.78 15.63
CA ALA A 262 14.21 -11.24 15.56
C ALA A 262 13.19 -11.88 16.50
N GLU A 263 12.99 -11.31 17.69
CA GLU A 263 11.92 -11.71 18.60
C GLU A 263 10.55 -11.47 17.96
N ALA A 264 10.31 -10.27 17.41
CA ALA A 264 9.06 -9.94 16.74
C ALA A 264 8.78 -10.93 15.59
N HIS A 265 9.77 -11.24 14.76
CA HIS A 265 9.63 -12.22 13.68
C HIS A 265 9.25 -13.61 14.21
N ARG A 266 9.97 -14.10 15.21
CA ARG A 266 9.71 -15.44 15.78
C ARG A 266 8.28 -15.56 16.29
N ARG A 267 7.78 -14.52 16.95
CA ARG A 267 6.42 -14.48 17.52
C ARG A 267 5.34 -14.31 16.45
N ALA A 268 5.58 -13.47 15.44
CA ALA A 268 4.68 -13.34 14.30
C ALA A 268 4.54 -14.66 13.53
N HIS A 269 5.66 -15.32 13.23
CA HIS A 269 5.67 -16.61 12.55
C HIS A 269 4.98 -17.71 13.36
N ALA A 270 5.11 -17.71 14.69
CA ALA A 270 4.52 -18.71 15.57
C ALA A 270 2.97 -18.68 15.60
N CYS A 271 2.34 -17.62 15.11
CA CYS A 271 0.87 -17.55 15.01
C CYS A 271 0.33 -18.64 14.07
N ASP A 272 0.87 -18.70 12.84
CA ASP A 272 0.48 -19.70 11.83
C ASP A 272 1.68 -20.08 10.95
N PRO A 273 2.58 -20.96 11.42
CA PRO A 273 3.76 -21.36 10.65
C PRO A 273 3.44 -22.15 9.38
N VAL A 274 2.25 -22.75 9.29
CA VAL A 274 1.81 -23.49 8.10
C VAL A 274 1.48 -22.54 6.96
N SER A 275 0.68 -21.49 7.22
CA SER A 275 0.32 -20.49 6.20
C SER A 275 1.49 -19.58 5.86
N ALA A 276 2.42 -19.34 6.80
CA ALA A 276 3.63 -18.53 6.58
C ALA A 276 4.55 -19.09 5.49
N TYR A 277 4.47 -20.40 5.21
CA TYR A 277 5.22 -21.03 4.12
C TYR A 277 4.84 -20.47 2.76
N GLY A 278 5.80 -19.83 2.07
CA GLY A 278 5.57 -19.13 0.81
C GLY A 278 4.93 -17.75 0.95
N GLY A 279 4.91 -17.20 2.16
CA GLY A 279 4.44 -15.85 2.44
C GLY A 279 5.51 -14.76 2.24
N VAL A 280 5.10 -13.55 2.56
CA VAL A 280 5.90 -12.33 2.55
C VAL A 280 6.11 -11.86 3.98
N ILE A 281 7.30 -11.37 4.28
CA ILE A 281 7.65 -10.81 5.59
C ILE A 281 7.96 -9.32 5.41
N ALA A 282 7.33 -8.47 6.23
CA ALA A 282 7.72 -7.06 6.36
C ALA A 282 8.12 -6.73 7.80
N ALA A 283 9.14 -5.91 7.96
CA ALA A 283 9.56 -5.33 9.24
C ALA A 283 9.62 -3.80 9.11
N ASN A 284 9.26 -3.08 10.18
CA ASN A 284 9.43 -1.63 10.27
C ASN A 284 10.80 -1.23 10.87
N ALA A 285 11.70 -2.19 11.00
CA ALA A 285 13.07 -2.03 11.53
C ALA A 285 14.08 -2.77 10.65
N THR A 286 15.37 -2.51 10.87
CA THR A 286 16.47 -3.19 10.17
C THR A 286 16.43 -4.69 10.42
N VAL A 287 16.49 -5.49 9.36
CA VAL A 287 16.60 -6.96 9.46
C VAL A 287 17.99 -7.34 9.93
N THR A 288 18.07 -7.97 11.10
CA THR A 288 19.32 -8.43 11.71
C THR A 288 19.73 -9.82 11.21
N ALA A 289 21.00 -10.18 11.44
CA ALA A 289 21.51 -11.52 11.16
C ALA A 289 20.72 -12.61 11.92
N ASP A 290 20.27 -12.33 13.15
CA ASP A 290 19.49 -13.28 13.94
C ASP A 290 18.10 -13.52 13.34
N MET A 291 17.41 -12.47 12.89
CA MET A 291 16.16 -12.62 12.14
C MET A 291 16.39 -13.39 10.83
N ALA A 292 17.47 -13.08 10.11
CA ALA A 292 17.81 -13.75 8.87
C ALA A 292 18.05 -15.27 9.06
N ARG A 293 18.71 -15.68 10.15
CA ARG A 293 18.89 -17.09 10.51
C ARG A 293 17.57 -17.82 10.74
N GLN A 294 16.58 -17.15 11.32
CA GLN A 294 15.21 -17.69 11.50
C GLN A 294 14.48 -17.86 10.17
N ILE A 295 14.60 -16.89 9.24
CA ILE A 295 13.97 -16.92 7.92
C ILE A 295 14.61 -17.97 6.99
N LYS A 296 15.92 -18.19 7.12
CA LYS A 296 16.68 -19.07 6.22
C LYS A 296 16.08 -20.47 6.02
N PRO A 297 15.58 -21.21 7.03
CA PRO A 297 14.98 -22.53 6.85
C PRO A 297 13.58 -22.48 6.22
N ILE A 298 12.89 -21.34 6.26
CA ILE A 298 11.50 -21.21 5.84
C ILE A 298 11.42 -20.77 4.37
N PHE A 299 10.59 -21.41 3.55
CA PHE A 299 10.31 -20.90 2.21
C PHE A 299 9.55 -19.57 2.31
N THR A 300 10.21 -18.49 1.90
CA THR A 300 9.69 -17.12 1.92
C THR A 300 9.87 -16.51 0.54
N GLU A 301 8.86 -15.79 0.06
CA GLU A 301 8.87 -15.16 -1.27
C GLU A 301 9.59 -13.82 -1.25
N VAL A 302 9.30 -12.98 -0.24
CA VAL A 302 9.81 -11.61 -0.12
C VAL A 302 10.12 -11.30 1.35
N VAL A 303 11.20 -10.57 1.60
CA VAL A 303 11.47 -9.86 2.85
C VAL A 303 11.62 -8.38 2.52
N ALA A 304 10.81 -7.53 3.15
CA ALA A 304 10.78 -6.08 2.95
C ALA A 304 11.08 -5.36 4.27
N ALA A 305 12.00 -4.41 4.27
CA ALA A 305 12.39 -3.66 5.45
C ALA A 305 13.07 -2.33 5.06
N PRO A 306 13.19 -1.36 5.98
CA PRO A 306 13.92 -0.11 5.71
C PRO A 306 15.41 -0.32 5.48
N ALA A 307 16.00 -1.36 6.10
CA ALA A 307 17.40 -1.72 5.94
C ALA A 307 17.65 -3.19 6.30
N PHE A 308 18.83 -3.68 5.96
CA PHE A 308 19.35 -5.01 6.28
C PHE A 308 20.79 -4.88 6.77
N GLU A 309 21.16 -5.63 7.78
CA GLU A 309 22.58 -5.83 8.11
C GLU A 309 23.29 -6.59 6.98
N ASP A 310 24.57 -6.32 6.74
CA ASP A 310 25.35 -6.98 5.68
C ASP A 310 25.36 -8.52 5.86
N GLU A 311 25.49 -8.98 7.09
CA GLU A 311 25.44 -10.42 7.41
C GLU A 311 24.04 -10.99 7.12
N ALA A 312 22.96 -10.25 7.39
CA ALA A 312 21.60 -10.68 7.07
C ALA A 312 21.42 -10.85 5.56
N VAL A 313 21.95 -9.92 4.75
CA VAL A 313 21.95 -10.03 3.29
C VAL A 313 22.71 -11.28 2.84
N GLN A 314 23.90 -11.56 3.39
CA GLN A 314 24.68 -12.75 3.06
C GLN A 314 23.93 -14.03 3.38
N ILE A 315 23.30 -14.13 4.57
CA ILE A 315 22.53 -15.31 5.00
C ILE A 315 21.35 -15.58 4.07
N LEU A 316 20.57 -14.53 3.73
CA LEU A 316 19.35 -14.65 2.94
C LEU A 316 19.63 -14.83 1.45
N SER A 317 20.71 -14.25 0.94
CA SER A 317 21.13 -14.37 -0.47
C SER A 317 21.55 -15.79 -0.88
N ALA A 318 21.78 -16.68 0.06
CA ALA A 318 21.93 -18.11 -0.21
C ALA A 318 20.68 -18.71 -0.91
N LYS A 319 19.52 -18.07 -0.78
CA LYS A 319 18.26 -18.44 -1.45
C LYS A 319 18.07 -17.62 -2.72
N LYS A 320 18.50 -18.14 -3.88
CA LYS A 320 18.47 -17.42 -5.18
C LYS A 320 17.13 -16.80 -5.57
N ASN A 321 16.02 -17.33 -5.07
CA ASN A 321 14.67 -16.89 -5.45
C ASN A 321 14.04 -15.89 -4.46
N LEU A 322 14.56 -15.78 -3.23
CA LEU A 322 14.07 -14.88 -2.20
C LEU A 322 14.33 -13.43 -2.61
N ARG A 323 13.32 -12.59 -2.59
CA ARG A 323 13.47 -11.17 -2.90
C ARG A 323 13.74 -10.41 -1.61
N LEU A 324 14.76 -9.57 -1.63
CA LEU A 324 15.07 -8.65 -0.54
C LEU A 324 14.79 -7.23 -1.04
N LEU A 325 13.90 -6.53 -0.35
CA LEU A 325 13.46 -5.18 -0.70
C LEU A 325 13.85 -4.21 0.41
N VAL A 326 14.61 -3.20 0.05
CA VAL A 326 14.79 -2.00 0.88
C VAL A 326 13.68 -1.03 0.53
N VAL A 327 12.83 -0.72 1.51
CA VAL A 327 11.60 0.06 1.32
C VAL A 327 11.53 1.18 2.34
N GLU A 328 11.40 2.42 1.88
CA GLU A 328 11.05 3.53 2.77
C GLU A 328 9.62 3.36 3.31
N PRO A 329 9.31 3.89 4.51
CA PRO A 329 7.97 3.79 5.11
C PRO A 329 6.86 4.15 4.11
N PRO A 330 5.76 3.40 4.05
CA PRO A 330 4.61 3.76 3.24
C PRO A 330 3.93 5.03 3.82
N ALA A 331 3.36 5.87 2.93
CA ALA A 331 2.51 6.96 3.38
C ALA A 331 1.30 6.42 4.14
N ARG A 332 1.00 6.99 5.29
CA ARG A 332 -0.18 6.60 6.11
C ARG A 332 -1.45 7.35 5.66
N GLU A 333 -1.30 8.57 5.16
CA GLU A 333 -2.38 9.45 4.74
C GLU A 333 -2.65 9.36 3.23
N GLY A 334 -3.74 9.98 2.79
CA GLY A 334 -4.16 10.09 1.40
C GLY A 334 -5.36 9.22 1.06
N TYR A 335 -5.72 9.21 -0.22
CA TYR A 335 -6.90 8.50 -0.70
C TYR A 335 -6.60 7.06 -1.12
N GLU A 336 -7.57 6.19 -0.90
CA GLU A 336 -7.65 4.86 -1.49
C GLU A 336 -8.70 4.86 -2.60
N ILE A 337 -8.30 4.38 -3.77
CA ILE A 337 -9.14 4.30 -4.96
C ILE A 337 -9.45 2.84 -5.25
N LYS A 338 -10.72 2.46 -5.16
CA LYS A 338 -11.20 1.12 -5.51
C LYS A 338 -12.01 1.19 -6.78
N GLN A 339 -11.54 0.54 -7.84
CA GLN A 339 -12.27 0.46 -9.09
C GLN A 339 -13.57 -0.32 -8.92
N VAL A 340 -14.65 0.23 -9.47
CA VAL A 340 -15.95 -0.42 -9.62
C VAL A 340 -16.39 -0.32 -11.07
N THR A 341 -17.37 -1.10 -11.49
CA THR A 341 -17.89 -1.03 -12.86
C THR A 341 -18.41 0.37 -13.17
N GLY A 342 -17.83 1.01 -14.17
CA GLY A 342 -18.20 2.35 -14.61
C GLY A 342 -17.53 3.52 -13.86
N GLY A 343 -16.66 3.24 -12.86
CA GLY A 343 -15.98 4.30 -12.11
C GLY A 343 -15.12 3.81 -10.96
N ALA A 344 -15.06 4.59 -9.90
CA ALA A 344 -14.35 4.26 -8.68
C ALA A 344 -15.10 4.76 -7.44
N VAL A 345 -14.94 4.09 -6.33
CA VAL A 345 -15.20 4.64 -5.01
C VAL A 345 -13.87 5.08 -4.40
N ILE A 346 -13.89 6.24 -3.77
CA ILE A 346 -12.71 6.89 -3.19
C ILE A 346 -13.01 7.20 -1.74
N GLN A 347 -12.06 6.88 -0.87
CA GLN A 347 -12.14 7.18 0.56
C GLN A 347 -10.76 7.60 1.05
N GLU A 348 -10.71 8.29 2.16
CA GLU A 348 -9.48 8.44 2.91
C GLU A 348 -8.99 7.09 3.42
N ARG A 349 -7.68 6.95 3.56
CA ARG A 349 -7.11 5.76 4.19
C ARG A 349 -7.61 5.65 5.61
N ASP A 350 -7.94 4.44 6.01
CA ASP A 350 -8.25 4.15 7.40
C ASP A 350 -7.00 4.37 8.25
N THR A 351 -6.97 5.48 8.97
CA THR A 351 -5.91 5.84 9.89
C THR A 351 -6.45 5.80 11.32
N TYR A 352 -5.54 5.69 12.29
CA TYR A 352 -5.91 5.76 13.69
C TYR A 352 -6.40 7.16 14.02
N GLN A 353 -7.64 7.28 14.48
CA GLN A 353 -8.18 8.50 15.03
C GLN A 353 -7.71 8.65 16.48
N ALA A 354 -7.47 9.89 16.93
CA ALA A 354 -7.00 10.14 18.30
C ALA A 354 -7.92 9.55 19.37
N GLY A 355 -9.24 9.48 19.09
CA GLY A 355 -10.24 8.98 20.03
C GLY A 355 -10.31 7.46 20.18
N ASP A 356 -9.97 6.67 19.14
CA ASP A 356 -10.04 5.20 19.19
C ASP A 356 -8.66 4.55 19.36
N ALA A 357 -7.59 5.30 19.14
CA ALA A 357 -6.22 4.85 19.33
C ALA A 357 -5.82 4.75 20.81
N ASP A 358 -6.41 5.59 21.66
CA ASP A 358 -6.09 5.67 23.08
C ASP A 358 -7.04 4.79 23.91
N PRO A 359 -6.56 3.68 24.51
CA PRO A 359 -7.38 2.84 25.39
C PRO A 359 -8.03 3.58 26.57
N ALA A 360 -7.50 4.74 26.97
CA ALA A 360 -8.09 5.56 28.03
C ALA A 360 -9.45 6.16 27.64
N THR A 361 -9.71 6.27 26.33
CA THR A 361 -10.99 6.78 25.80
C THR A 361 -12.04 5.68 25.64
N TRP A 362 -11.65 4.41 25.73
CA TRP A 362 -12.55 3.29 25.53
C TRP A 362 -13.53 3.13 26.67
N ARG A 363 -14.77 2.82 26.35
CA ARG A 363 -15.80 2.64 27.34
C ARG A 363 -15.83 1.20 27.86
N LEU A 364 -15.48 0.97 29.12
CA LEU A 364 -15.68 -0.30 29.80
C LEU A 364 -17.18 -0.55 29.98
N VAL A 365 -17.69 -1.69 29.49
CA VAL A 365 -19.13 -2.03 29.51
C VAL A 365 -19.44 -3.36 30.23
N ALA A 366 -18.44 -4.23 30.38
CA ALA A 366 -18.58 -5.49 31.11
C ALA A 366 -17.25 -5.89 31.77
N GLY A 367 -17.32 -6.66 32.84
CA GLY A 367 -16.18 -7.15 33.60
C GLY A 367 -15.47 -6.07 34.41
N GLU A 368 -14.31 -6.42 34.97
CA GLU A 368 -13.41 -5.48 35.66
C GLU A 368 -12.53 -4.76 34.68
N ALA A 369 -12.02 -3.58 35.08
CA ALA A 369 -11.04 -2.85 34.28
C ALA A 369 -9.80 -3.71 34.05
N ALA A 370 -9.35 -3.78 32.80
CA ALA A 370 -8.17 -4.55 32.41
C ALA A 370 -6.91 -3.99 33.10
N ASP A 371 -6.03 -4.87 33.53
CA ASP A 371 -4.71 -4.50 33.98
C ASP A 371 -3.86 -3.95 32.80
N ALA A 372 -2.72 -3.34 33.10
CA ALA A 372 -1.87 -2.70 32.10
C ALA A 372 -1.42 -3.67 30.99
N ALA A 373 -1.13 -4.93 31.31
CA ALA A 373 -0.70 -5.93 30.35
C ALA A 373 -1.86 -6.34 29.42
N THR A 374 -3.05 -6.58 29.99
CA THR A 374 -4.26 -6.89 29.20
C THR A 374 -4.66 -5.72 28.30
N LEU A 375 -4.55 -4.48 28.82
CA LEU A 375 -4.88 -3.28 28.04
C LEU A 375 -3.90 -3.06 26.88
N ALA A 376 -2.61 -3.35 27.09
CA ALA A 376 -1.59 -3.34 26.04
C ALA A 376 -1.89 -4.38 24.94
N ASP A 377 -2.29 -5.58 25.32
CA ASP A 377 -2.71 -6.63 24.37
C ASP A 377 -3.98 -6.23 23.60
N LEU A 378 -4.99 -5.64 24.27
CA LEU A 378 -6.19 -5.13 23.61
C LEU A 378 -5.84 -4.01 22.62
N SER A 379 -4.96 -3.08 23.00
CA SER A 379 -4.48 -2.01 22.11
C SER A 379 -3.73 -2.57 20.90
N PHE A 380 -2.84 -3.54 21.11
CA PHE A 380 -2.17 -4.25 20.02
C PHE A 380 -3.19 -4.94 19.10
N ALA A 381 -4.14 -5.68 19.65
CA ALA A 381 -5.15 -6.39 18.89
C ALA A 381 -6.04 -5.43 18.07
N TRP A 382 -6.42 -4.30 18.67
CA TRP A 382 -7.22 -3.26 18.02
C TRP A 382 -6.48 -2.60 16.86
N ARG A 383 -5.20 -2.29 17.02
CA ARG A 383 -4.35 -1.80 15.93
C ARG A 383 -4.23 -2.83 14.81
N THR A 384 -3.94 -4.05 15.17
CA THR A 384 -3.64 -5.12 14.22
C THR A 384 -4.86 -5.56 13.40
N ILE A 385 -6.08 -5.49 13.96
CA ILE A 385 -7.32 -5.95 13.30
C ILE A 385 -7.59 -5.23 11.98
N ARG A 386 -7.13 -3.99 11.82
CA ARG A 386 -7.23 -3.17 10.60
C ARG A 386 -6.56 -3.82 9.39
N SER A 387 -5.55 -4.66 9.62
CA SER A 387 -4.84 -5.38 8.57
C SER A 387 -5.53 -6.69 8.16
N VAL A 388 -6.68 -7.01 8.76
CA VAL A 388 -7.40 -8.28 8.55
C VAL A 388 -8.66 -8.03 7.74
N ARG A 389 -8.86 -8.83 6.68
CA ARG A 389 -10.07 -8.72 5.84
C ARG A 389 -11.34 -9.05 6.62
N SER A 390 -12.35 -8.22 6.48
CA SER A 390 -13.67 -8.32 7.13
C SER A 390 -14.49 -9.54 6.63
N ASN A 391 -15.38 -10.14 7.41
CA ASN A 391 -15.48 -9.92 8.85
C ASN A 391 -14.26 -10.51 9.53
N ALA A 392 -13.70 -9.78 10.50
CA ALA A 392 -12.45 -10.15 11.13
C ALA A 392 -12.58 -10.27 12.67
N ILE A 393 -11.95 -11.33 13.20
CA ILE A 393 -11.67 -11.50 14.62
C ILE A 393 -10.18 -11.81 14.77
N LEU A 394 -9.52 -11.14 15.68
CA LEU A 394 -8.11 -11.33 15.97
C LEU A 394 -7.93 -11.64 17.45
N LEU A 395 -7.20 -12.73 17.74
CA LEU A 395 -6.79 -13.10 19.09
C LEU A 395 -5.31 -12.73 19.30
N ALA A 396 -5.02 -12.10 20.42
CA ALA A 396 -3.66 -11.64 20.74
C ALA A 396 -3.27 -11.97 22.19
N ARG A 397 -1.97 -12.11 22.41
CA ARG A 397 -1.35 -12.26 23.72
C ARG A 397 0.10 -11.76 23.68
N ASP A 398 0.49 -11.01 24.71
CA ASP A 398 1.84 -10.49 24.89
C ASP A 398 2.36 -9.70 23.67
N GLY A 399 1.50 -8.91 22.99
CA GLY A 399 1.85 -8.13 21.80
C GLY A 399 2.12 -8.97 20.54
N ALA A 400 1.51 -10.15 20.44
CA ALA A 400 1.54 -11.00 19.24
C ALA A 400 0.18 -11.62 18.96
N THR A 401 -0.15 -11.79 17.69
CA THR A 401 -1.32 -12.56 17.26
C THR A 401 -1.15 -14.04 17.61
N VAL A 402 -2.23 -14.66 18.06
CA VAL A 402 -2.26 -16.11 18.32
C VAL A 402 -3.29 -16.83 17.49
N GLY A 403 -4.24 -16.11 16.90
CA GLY A 403 -5.24 -16.65 15.98
C GLY A 403 -5.93 -15.53 15.23
N VAL A 404 -6.18 -15.72 13.93
CA VAL A 404 -6.81 -14.73 13.06
C VAL A 404 -7.92 -15.40 12.25
N GLY A 405 -9.15 -14.91 12.38
CA GLY A 405 -10.31 -15.28 11.59
C GLY A 405 -10.63 -14.17 10.62
N MET A 406 -10.29 -14.34 9.34
CA MET A 406 -10.36 -13.34 8.30
C MET A 406 -11.36 -13.70 7.20
N GLY A 407 -11.95 -12.68 6.58
CA GLY A 407 -12.67 -12.79 5.31
C GLY A 407 -13.95 -13.61 5.36
N GLN A 408 -14.60 -13.70 6.52
CA GLN A 408 -15.81 -14.49 6.66
C GLN A 408 -17.07 -13.64 6.39
N VAL A 409 -18.09 -14.28 5.81
CA VAL A 409 -19.36 -13.60 5.49
C VAL A 409 -20.23 -13.36 6.73
N ASN A 410 -19.91 -13.99 7.86
CA ASN A 410 -20.57 -13.75 9.15
C ASN A 410 -19.56 -13.71 10.30
N ARG A 411 -19.95 -13.06 11.39
CA ARG A 411 -19.09 -12.82 12.57
C ARG A 411 -18.79 -14.12 13.35
N VAL A 412 -19.76 -15.02 13.43
CA VAL A 412 -19.61 -16.28 14.20
C VAL A 412 -18.52 -17.15 13.58
N ASP A 413 -18.48 -17.26 12.25
CA ASP A 413 -17.46 -18.05 11.57
C ASP A 413 -16.07 -17.43 11.71
N SER A 414 -15.98 -16.09 11.75
CA SER A 414 -14.72 -15.41 12.07
C SER A 414 -14.23 -15.75 13.48
N CYS A 415 -15.14 -15.79 14.46
CA CYS A 415 -14.80 -16.19 15.83
C CYS A 415 -14.32 -17.66 15.89
N ARG A 416 -15.06 -18.58 15.26
CA ARG A 416 -14.69 -20.00 15.19
C ARG A 416 -13.34 -20.20 14.53
N LEU A 417 -13.12 -19.55 13.38
CA LEU A 417 -11.87 -19.62 12.63
C LEU A 417 -10.69 -19.09 13.46
N ALA A 418 -10.85 -17.95 14.14
CA ALA A 418 -9.81 -17.39 15.00
C ALA A 418 -9.42 -18.34 16.14
N VAL A 419 -10.41 -18.92 16.81
CA VAL A 419 -10.21 -19.88 17.92
C VAL A 419 -9.57 -21.18 17.41
N GLU A 420 -10.09 -21.75 16.32
CA GLU A 420 -9.54 -22.97 15.72
C GLU A 420 -8.06 -22.77 15.34
N ARG A 421 -7.75 -21.69 14.65
CA ARG A 421 -6.36 -21.39 14.23
C ARG A 421 -5.46 -21.16 15.44
N ALA A 422 -5.93 -20.47 16.46
CA ALA A 422 -5.18 -20.28 17.70
C ALA A 422 -4.79 -21.62 18.34
N ASN A 423 -5.72 -22.56 18.40
CA ASN A 423 -5.55 -23.81 19.14
C ASN A 423 -4.93 -24.94 18.33
N THR A 424 -4.86 -24.82 16.97
CA THR A 424 -4.39 -25.93 16.11
C THR A 424 -3.10 -25.64 15.34
N LEU A 425 -2.85 -24.37 14.96
CA LEU A 425 -1.79 -24.06 13.98
C LEU A 425 -0.43 -23.73 14.59
N GLY A 426 -0.37 -23.15 15.77
CA GLY A 426 0.91 -22.66 16.36
C GLY A 426 1.95 -23.72 16.73
N LEU A 427 1.57 -25.00 16.73
CA LEU A 427 2.47 -26.11 17.04
C LEU A 427 2.90 -26.93 15.82
N ARG A 428 2.30 -26.67 14.66
CA ARG A 428 2.67 -27.40 13.43
C ARG A 428 4.02 -26.90 12.95
N SER A 429 5.01 -27.77 12.96
CA SER A 429 6.31 -27.46 12.36
C SER A 429 6.17 -27.39 10.83
N THR A 430 7.04 -26.61 10.18
CA THR A 430 7.12 -26.54 8.70
C THR A 430 7.41 -27.91 8.05
N GLY A 431 7.88 -28.90 8.82
CA GLY A 431 8.03 -30.29 8.39
C GLY A 431 6.71 -30.98 8.10
N ASP A 432 5.64 -30.62 8.81
CA ASP A 432 4.30 -31.20 8.63
C ASP A 432 3.62 -30.71 7.34
N ALA A 433 3.92 -29.50 6.90
CA ALA A 433 3.43 -28.94 5.63
C ALA A 433 4.04 -29.67 4.41
N ALA A 434 5.26 -30.21 4.52
CA ALA A 434 5.91 -31.00 3.47
C ALA A 434 5.41 -32.45 3.43
N GLY A 435 4.87 -32.98 4.55
CA GLY A 435 4.31 -34.34 4.66
C GLY A 435 2.98 -34.54 3.94
N GLY A 436 2.22 -33.48 3.70
CA GLY A 436 0.93 -33.52 2.99
C GLY A 436 1.01 -33.81 1.47
N ARG A 437 2.22 -33.86 0.90
CA ARG A 437 2.46 -34.22 -0.52
C ARG A 437 2.90 -35.64 -0.78
N ARG A 438 2.88 -36.51 0.20
CA ARG A 438 3.10 -37.95 -0.03
C ARG A 438 1.81 -38.67 -0.27
N LYS A 439 1.62 -39.15 -1.55
CA LYS A 439 0.66 -40.12 -2.09
C LYS A 439 -0.61 -39.55 -2.70
N GLN A 440 -0.43 -38.97 -3.87
CA GLN A 440 -1.40 -39.11 -4.95
C GLN A 440 -0.66 -39.39 -6.27
N GLU A 441 0.21 -40.42 -6.24
CA GLU A 441 0.67 -41.09 -7.47
C GLU A 441 0.58 -42.59 -7.24
N ASP A 442 0.01 -43.29 -8.23
CA ASP A 442 -0.13 -44.74 -8.39
C ASP A 442 -1.18 -45.46 -7.54
N ARG A 443 -2.40 -45.53 -8.06
CA ARG A 443 -3.24 -46.72 -7.99
C ARG A 443 -3.36 -47.35 -9.38
N GLY A 444 -2.38 -48.17 -9.70
CA GLY A 444 -2.43 -49.12 -10.80
C GLY A 444 -2.08 -50.53 -10.28
N SER A 445 -3.07 -51.38 -10.28
CA SER A 445 -3.09 -52.85 -10.38
C SER A 445 -2.16 -53.72 -9.53
N GLY A 446 -2.76 -54.61 -8.79
CA GLY A 446 -2.36 -56.04 -8.71
C GLY A 446 -1.80 -56.54 -7.38
N ALA A 447 -2.64 -57.28 -6.68
CA ALA A 447 -2.43 -58.50 -5.87
C ALA A 447 -1.06 -58.78 -5.24
N GLU A 448 -0.94 -58.98 -3.94
CA GLU A 448 -0.89 -60.27 -3.22
C GLU A 448 -0.60 -60.09 -1.72
N ARG A 449 -1.17 -61.02 -0.94
CA ARG A 449 -1.11 -61.10 0.52
C ARG A 449 0.24 -61.54 1.02
N GLY A 450 0.73 -60.95 2.09
CA GLY A 450 1.79 -61.46 2.92
C GLY A 450 1.72 -60.84 4.32
N ALA A 451 1.19 -61.60 5.28
CA ALA A 451 1.21 -61.25 6.69
C ALA A 451 2.58 -61.54 7.29
N VAL A 452 3.20 -60.57 7.95
CA VAL A 452 4.22 -60.83 9.01
C VAL A 452 4.17 -59.72 10.06
N GLY A 453 3.91 -60.13 11.29
CA GLY A 453 4.59 -59.74 12.50
C GLY A 453 4.38 -58.33 13.06
N GLY A 454 3.71 -58.28 14.21
CA GLY A 454 3.55 -57.11 15.06
C GLY A 454 4.88 -56.50 15.51
N ALA A 455 4.90 -55.21 15.55
CA ALA A 455 5.76 -54.42 16.41
C ALA A 455 4.89 -53.39 17.12
N ASP A 456 4.95 -53.41 18.42
CA ASP A 456 4.33 -52.54 19.39
C ASP A 456 4.53 -51.05 18.96
N ALA A 457 3.46 -50.48 18.45
CA ALA A 457 3.38 -49.04 18.34
C ALA A 457 2.87 -48.52 19.70
N THR A 458 3.82 -48.23 20.58
CA THR A 458 3.57 -47.34 21.70
C THR A 458 3.04 -46.02 21.11
N GLU A 459 1.70 -45.83 21.18
CA GLU A 459 1.08 -44.54 20.99
C GLU A 459 1.75 -43.56 21.96
N VAL A 460 2.67 -42.76 21.45
CA VAL A 460 3.05 -41.51 22.09
C VAL A 460 1.77 -40.67 22.01
N LEU A 461 1.00 -40.65 23.11
CA LEU A 461 -0.07 -39.72 23.36
C LEU A 461 0.55 -38.33 23.14
N ALA A 462 0.43 -37.78 21.93
CA ALA A 462 0.77 -36.40 21.65
C ALA A 462 -0.04 -35.56 22.62
N ALA A 463 0.63 -34.81 23.50
CA ALA A 463 -0.03 -33.87 24.38
C ALA A 463 -0.97 -33.00 23.53
N ALA A 464 -2.22 -32.84 24.00
CA ALA A 464 -3.18 -31.99 23.32
C ALA A 464 -2.52 -30.63 23.04
N PRO A 465 -2.69 -30.06 21.83
CA PRO A 465 -2.10 -28.76 21.52
C PRO A 465 -2.54 -27.73 22.57
N PRO A 466 -1.64 -26.83 23.02
CA PRO A 466 -2.01 -25.82 23.99
C PRO A 466 -3.11 -24.95 23.44
N GLU A 467 -4.17 -24.75 24.23
CA GLU A 467 -5.27 -23.84 23.92
C GLU A 467 -4.80 -22.38 23.98
N ARG A 468 -4.23 -21.87 22.89
CA ARG A 468 -3.67 -20.49 22.83
C ARG A 468 -4.76 -19.41 22.88
N ALA A 469 -6.01 -19.75 22.54
CA ALA A 469 -7.15 -18.85 22.69
C ALA A 469 -7.45 -18.58 24.18
N ARG A 470 -7.23 -19.57 25.06
CA ARG A 470 -7.47 -19.42 26.50
C ARG A 470 -6.54 -18.37 27.12
N GLY A 471 -7.14 -17.37 27.77
CA GLY A 471 -6.42 -16.22 28.35
C GLY A 471 -5.88 -15.22 27.33
N ALA A 472 -6.14 -15.36 26.02
CA ALA A 472 -5.90 -14.32 25.04
C ALA A 472 -6.93 -13.19 25.15
N VAL A 473 -6.63 -12.05 24.51
CA VAL A 473 -7.61 -11.00 24.23
C VAL A 473 -8.13 -11.12 22.81
N ALA A 474 -9.31 -10.55 22.54
CA ALA A 474 -9.90 -10.53 21.21
C ALA A 474 -10.21 -9.10 20.76
N ALA A 475 -9.98 -8.81 19.48
CA ALA A 475 -10.51 -7.64 18.80
C ALA A 475 -11.48 -8.05 17.69
N SER A 476 -12.54 -7.25 17.50
CA SER A 476 -13.50 -7.39 16.41
C SER A 476 -13.52 -6.11 15.58
N ASP A 477 -13.35 -6.21 14.25
CA ASP A 477 -13.31 -5.07 13.33
C ASP A 477 -14.62 -4.27 13.28
N ALA A 478 -15.75 -4.89 13.71
CA ALA A 478 -17.05 -4.28 13.83
C ALA A 478 -17.81 -4.87 15.04
N PHE A 479 -19.02 -4.37 15.29
CA PHE A 479 -19.86 -4.84 16.39
C PHE A 479 -20.28 -6.31 16.23
N PHE A 480 -20.60 -6.97 17.34
CA PHE A 480 -21.27 -8.27 17.33
C PHE A 480 -22.78 -8.06 17.10
N PRO A 481 -23.36 -8.59 16.00
CA PRO A 481 -24.79 -8.44 15.74
C PRO A 481 -25.66 -9.23 16.72
N PHE A 482 -25.10 -10.32 17.29
CA PHE A 482 -25.71 -11.22 18.27
C PHE A 482 -24.65 -11.72 19.25
N ALA A 483 -25.07 -12.24 20.39
CA ALA A 483 -24.16 -12.77 21.41
C ALA A 483 -23.48 -14.10 21.02
N ASP A 484 -23.93 -14.78 19.98
CA ASP A 484 -23.45 -16.11 19.55
C ASP A 484 -21.96 -16.08 19.12
N GLY A 485 -21.52 -15.03 18.43
CA GLY A 485 -20.12 -14.85 18.11
C GLY A 485 -19.24 -14.60 19.33
N LEU A 486 -19.72 -13.79 20.27
CA LEU A 486 -19.04 -13.58 21.55
C LEU A 486 -18.99 -14.87 22.37
N GLN A 487 -20.06 -15.67 22.36
CA GLN A 487 -20.12 -16.94 23.09
C GLN A 487 -19.00 -17.90 22.66
N VAL A 488 -18.67 -17.98 21.36
CA VAL A 488 -17.53 -18.77 20.85
C VAL A 488 -16.22 -18.34 21.53
N LEU A 489 -16.00 -17.02 21.69
CA LEU A 489 -14.80 -16.49 22.35
C LEU A 489 -14.79 -16.76 23.85
N ILE A 490 -15.94 -16.64 24.51
CA ILE A 490 -16.14 -16.96 25.92
C ILE A 490 -15.82 -18.45 26.18
N ASP A 491 -16.39 -19.36 25.39
CA ASP A 491 -16.21 -20.82 25.53
C ASP A 491 -14.74 -21.21 25.30
N ALA A 492 -14.02 -20.48 24.45
CA ALA A 492 -12.60 -20.64 24.23
C ALA A 492 -11.71 -20.07 25.36
N GLY A 493 -12.30 -19.38 26.34
CA GLY A 493 -11.60 -18.82 27.49
C GLY A 493 -10.86 -17.51 27.20
N VAL A 494 -11.33 -16.71 26.21
CA VAL A 494 -10.85 -15.35 25.98
C VAL A 494 -11.14 -14.49 27.20
N ARG A 495 -10.15 -13.75 27.70
CA ARG A 495 -10.27 -12.97 28.95
C ARG A 495 -10.84 -11.57 28.78
N ALA A 496 -10.60 -10.95 27.61
CA ALA A 496 -11.06 -9.59 27.34
C ALA A 496 -11.32 -9.38 25.85
N VAL A 497 -12.27 -8.50 25.53
CA VAL A 497 -12.70 -8.19 24.15
C VAL A 497 -12.76 -6.70 23.93
N VAL A 498 -12.30 -6.22 22.77
CA VAL A 498 -12.50 -4.87 22.27
C VAL A 498 -13.28 -4.90 20.97
N GLN A 499 -14.27 -4.02 20.83
CA GLN A 499 -15.12 -3.88 19.66
C GLN A 499 -15.66 -2.43 19.56
N PRO A 500 -16.15 -1.98 18.38
CA PRO A 500 -16.69 -0.63 18.26
C PRO A 500 -18.00 -0.39 19.01
N GLY A 501 -18.88 -1.39 19.16
CA GLY A 501 -20.27 -1.19 19.57
C GLY A 501 -21.13 -0.59 18.45
N GLY A 502 -22.34 -0.15 18.78
CA GLY A 502 -23.29 0.47 17.86
C GLY A 502 -24.31 -0.48 17.24
N SER A 503 -24.39 -1.74 17.72
CA SER A 503 -25.48 -2.64 17.37
C SER A 503 -26.76 -2.31 18.17
N ILE A 504 -27.92 -2.48 17.54
CA ILE A 504 -29.21 -2.43 18.25
C ILE A 504 -29.28 -3.48 19.39
N ARG A 505 -28.48 -4.54 19.28
CA ARG A 505 -28.40 -5.64 20.26
C ARG A 505 -27.14 -5.61 21.14
N ASP A 506 -26.45 -4.46 21.23
CA ASP A 506 -25.28 -4.32 22.11
C ASP A 506 -25.61 -4.76 23.55
N GLY A 507 -26.85 -4.47 24.04
CA GLY A 507 -27.30 -4.91 25.36
C GLY A 507 -27.20 -6.42 25.59
N GLU A 508 -27.62 -7.25 24.61
CA GLU A 508 -27.55 -8.71 24.69
C GLU A 508 -26.08 -9.19 24.75
N VAL A 509 -25.22 -8.57 23.93
CA VAL A 509 -23.80 -8.90 23.87
C VAL A 509 -23.09 -8.52 25.16
N ILE A 510 -23.37 -7.34 25.70
CA ILE A 510 -22.83 -6.86 26.98
C ILE A 510 -23.27 -7.73 28.14
N GLU A 511 -24.55 -8.15 28.22
CA GLU A 511 -25.04 -9.04 29.27
C GLU A 511 -24.39 -10.42 29.18
N ALA A 512 -24.16 -10.97 28.00
CA ALA A 512 -23.40 -12.21 27.83
C ALA A 512 -21.96 -12.10 28.35
N ALA A 513 -21.27 -10.97 28.05
CA ALA A 513 -19.93 -10.71 28.57
C ALA A 513 -19.91 -10.61 30.09
N LYS A 514 -20.89 -9.89 30.70
CA LYS A 514 -21.03 -9.76 32.15
C LYS A 514 -21.28 -11.12 32.84
N ALA A 515 -22.21 -11.92 32.29
CA ALA A 515 -22.53 -13.23 32.82
C ALA A 515 -21.33 -14.18 32.82
N ALA A 516 -20.45 -14.04 31.86
CA ALA A 516 -19.22 -14.84 31.73
C ALA A 516 -18.01 -14.24 32.47
N GLY A 517 -18.12 -13.03 33.05
CA GLY A 517 -17.01 -12.34 33.72
C GLY A 517 -15.92 -11.89 32.73
N VAL A 518 -16.23 -11.71 31.43
CA VAL A 518 -15.30 -11.27 30.40
C VAL A 518 -15.28 -9.75 30.36
N THR A 519 -14.08 -9.16 30.40
CA THR A 519 -13.89 -7.71 30.25
C THR A 519 -14.22 -7.29 28.83
N MET A 520 -15.05 -6.24 28.65
CA MET A 520 -15.39 -5.72 27.34
C MET A 520 -15.28 -4.20 27.27
N TYR A 521 -14.56 -3.73 26.23
CA TYR A 521 -14.45 -2.32 25.89
C TYR A 521 -15.10 -2.02 24.55
N LEU A 522 -15.71 -0.81 24.44
CA LEU A 522 -16.23 -0.24 23.21
C LEU A 522 -15.38 0.97 22.80
N THR A 523 -14.92 0.98 21.55
CA THR A 523 -14.08 2.04 21.01
C THR A 523 -14.88 3.16 20.33
N GLY A 524 -16.10 2.87 19.85
CA GLY A 524 -16.95 3.81 19.10
C GLY A 524 -16.61 3.93 17.61
N ALA A 525 -15.46 3.43 17.16
CA ALA A 525 -15.05 3.42 15.76
C ALA A 525 -14.91 1.98 15.23
N ARG A 526 -15.22 1.75 13.95
CA ARG A 526 -15.03 0.44 13.30
C ARG A 526 -13.94 0.54 12.23
N HIS A 527 -13.30 -0.60 11.94
CA HIS A 527 -12.21 -0.69 10.96
C HIS A 527 -12.47 -1.82 9.95
N PHE A 528 -13.41 -1.64 9.04
CA PHE A 528 -13.64 -2.60 7.96
C PHE A 528 -12.53 -2.56 6.90
N ALA A 529 -12.07 -3.74 6.47
CA ALA A 529 -11.14 -3.92 5.34
C ALA A 529 -11.72 -4.92 4.33
N HIS A 530 -12.11 -4.46 3.14
CA HIS A 530 -12.70 -5.30 2.08
C HIS A 530 -11.78 -5.46 0.86
#